data_647ce84b96a3b7b2fb4b66c7a9ffbfcc
#
_entry.id   647ce84b96a3b7b2fb4b66c7a9ffbfcc
#
_cell.length_a   1.000
_cell.length_b   1.000
_cell.length_c   1.000
_cell.angle_alpha   90.00
_cell.angle_beta   90.00
_cell.angle_gamma   90.00
#
_symmetry.space_group_name_H-M   'P 1'
#
loop_
_entity.id
_entity.type
_entity.pdbx_description
1 polymer ?
#
loop_
_entity_poly.entity_id
_entity_poly.type
_entity_poly.pdbx_seq_one_letter_code
_entity_poly.pdbx_strand_id
1 'polypeptide(L)'
;MQLLSLQCMKVVEQIKQPVSYEMELFEQKFRLAMASRIALLNRITHFIVNRKGKQMRPMFVFLVAKMVSKGEVNERTYRGAAVIELIHTATLVHDDVVDDSLKRRGFFSVNALWKNKIAVLVGDYLLSKGLLLSIDNDDFDLLKIISVAVREMSEGELLQIEKARRLDITEDVYYDIIRKKTATLIAACCSLGACSVAPLSADVEKMRTFGELIGIAFQIKDDLFDYGNERIGKPTGIDIKEQKMTLPLIYTLNNCTPTEKKWVINSVKRHNRDKKRVREVIDFVIKTGGLDYAVKSMYDYKNQAMEILDTYPETEYKKSLVLMLEYVIERKK
;
A
#
# COMPACT_ATOMS: atom_id res chain seq x y z
N MET A 1 24.38 -4.09 2.53
CA MET A 1 23.34 -3.26 1.91
C MET A 1 23.21 -3.47 0.40
N GLN A 2 24.28 -3.42 -0.40
CA GLN A 2 24.23 -3.68 -1.86
C GLN A 2 23.75 -5.09 -2.26
N LEU A 3 24.19 -6.16 -1.59
CA LEU A 3 23.76 -7.54 -1.89
C LEU A 3 22.27 -7.80 -1.63
N LEU A 4 21.70 -7.20 -0.58
CA LEU A 4 20.27 -7.30 -0.27
C LEU A 4 19.40 -6.54 -1.27
N SER A 5 19.86 -5.38 -1.78
CA SER A 5 19.16 -4.63 -2.83
C SER A 5 19.17 -5.38 -4.17
N LEU A 6 20.27 -6.07 -4.50
CA LEU A 6 20.41 -6.91 -5.69
C LEU A 6 19.49 -8.14 -5.65
N GLN A 7 19.36 -8.78 -4.48
CA GLN A 7 18.47 -9.93 -4.30
C GLN A 7 17.00 -9.52 -4.39
N CYS A 8 16.65 -8.40 -3.78
CA CYS A 8 15.31 -7.80 -3.86
C CYS A 8 14.93 -7.39 -5.29
N MET A 9 15.88 -6.84 -6.07
CA MET A 9 15.68 -6.52 -7.49
C MET A 9 15.45 -7.79 -8.32
N LYS A 10 16.22 -8.87 -8.08
CA LYS A 10 16.02 -10.15 -8.77
C LYS A 10 14.63 -10.75 -8.57
N VAL A 11 14.08 -10.68 -7.35
CA VAL A 11 12.73 -11.19 -7.06
C VAL A 11 11.67 -10.36 -7.79
N VAL A 12 11.78 -9.03 -7.80
CA VAL A 12 10.84 -8.17 -8.54
C VAL A 12 10.89 -8.42 -10.04
N GLU A 13 12.09 -8.66 -10.61
CA GLU A 13 12.23 -9.03 -12.02
C GLU A 13 11.59 -10.40 -12.32
N GLN A 14 11.73 -11.38 -11.43
CA GLN A 14 11.05 -12.68 -11.56
C GLN A 14 9.54 -12.53 -11.53
N ILE A 15 8.99 -11.71 -10.61
CA ILE A 15 7.56 -11.42 -10.53
C ILE A 15 7.07 -10.77 -11.84
N LYS A 16 7.84 -9.83 -12.39
CA LYS A 16 7.50 -9.08 -13.60
C LYS A 16 7.57 -9.90 -14.88
N GLN A 17 8.39 -10.94 -14.89
CA GLN A 17 8.75 -11.66 -16.12
C GLN A 17 7.54 -12.12 -16.97
N PRO A 18 6.44 -12.72 -16.43
CA PRO A 18 5.30 -13.15 -17.24
C PRO A 18 4.42 -12.01 -17.79
N VAL A 19 4.65 -10.78 -17.30
CA VAL A 19 3.92 -9.56 -17.71
C VAL A 19 4.86 -8.46 -18.20
N SER A 20 6.10 -8.81 -18.57
CA SER A 20 7.10 -7.82 -18.96
C SER A 20 6.69 -6.98 -20.17
N TYR A 21 6.11 -7.61 -21.19
CA TYR A 21 5.59 -6.94 -22.36
C TYR A 21 4.47 -5.95 -22.02
N GLU A 22 3.49 -6.40 -21.24
CA GLU A 22 2.38 -5.56 -20.79
C GLU A 22 2.87 -4.36 -19.95
N MET A 23 3.85 -4.58 -19.10
CA MET A 23 4.43 -3.53 -18.28
C MET A 23 5.18 -2.48 -19.12
N GLU A 24 5.88 -2.88 -20.18
CA GLU A 24 6.55 -1.96 -21.09
C GLU A 24 5.53 -1.13 -21.91
N LEU A 25 4.51 -1.77 -22.46
CA LEU A 25 3.45 -1.09 -23.17
C LEU A 25 2.63 -0.18 -22.27
N PHE A 26 2.36 -0.63 -21.03
CA PHE A 26 1.73 0.19 -19.99
C PHE A 26 2.51 1.47 -19.72
N GLU A 27 3.84 1.39 -19.58
CA GLU A 27 4.66 2.57 -19.37
C GLU A 27 4.52 3.63 -20.46
N GLN A 28 4.47 3.18 -21.71
CA GLN A 28 4.28 4.08 -22.86
C GLN A 28 2.89 4.75 -22.79
N LYS A 29 1.83 3.95 -22.60
CA LYS A 29 0.46 4.45 -22.47
C LYS A 29 0.29 5.39 -21.27
N PHE A 30 0.88 5.05 -20.12
CA PHE A 30 0.83 5.86 -18.91
C PHE A 30 1.52 7.22 -19.08
N ARG A 31 2.70 7.26 -19.72
CA ARG A 31 3.37 8.52 -20.05
C ARG A 31 2.52 9.43 -20.94
N LEU A 32 1.85 8.85 -21.93
CA LEU A 32 0.93 9.60 -22.79
C LEU A 32 -0.29 10.11 -22.03
N ALA A 33 -0.87 9.30 -21.14
CA ALA A 33 -1.98 9.71 -20.28
C ALA A 33 -1.61 10.87 -19.35
N MET A 34 -0.36 10.94 -18.88
CA MET A 34 0.15 12.01 -18.01
C MET A 34 0.53 13.30 -18.76
N ALA A 35 0.61 13.28 -20.08
CA ALA A 35 1.02 14.45 -20.85
C ALA A 35 -0.02 15.59 -20.77
N SER A 36 0.47 16.83 -20.72
CA SER A 36 -0.34 18.06 -20.68
C SER A 36 0.20 19.12 -21.63
N ARG A 37 -0.68 19.97 -22.13
CA ARG A 37 -0.30 21.16 -22.94
C ARG A 37 0.24 22.29 -22.06
N ILE A 38 0.02 22.26 -20.75
CA ILE A 38 0.51 23.27 -19.80
C ILE A 38 1.94 22.91 -19.43
N ALA A 39 2.91 23.77 -19.81
CA ALA A 39 4.34 23.51 -19.64
C ALA A 39 4.74 23.18 -18.19
N LEU A 40 4.20 23.92 -17.21
CA LEU A 40 4.48 23.67 -15.79
C LEU A 40 3.98 22.27 -15.39
N LEU A 41 2.74 21.94 -15.73
CA LEU A 41 2.14 20.65 -15.39
C LEU A 41 2.90 19.50 -16.05
N ASN A 42 3.27 19.66 -17.35
CA ASN A 42 4.05 18.65 -18.05
C ASN A 42 5.44 18.42 -17.42
N ARG A 43 6.08 19.48 -16.90
CA ARG A 43 7.35 19.36 -16.16
C ARG A 43 7.16 18.57 -14.85
N ILE A 44 6.09 18.83 -14.11
CA ILE A 44 5.81 18.14 -12.84
C ILE A 44 5.44 16.67 -13.09
N THR A 45 4.59 16.37 -14.06
CA THR A 45 4.22 14.99 -14.39
C THR A 45 5.42 14.18 -14.88
N HIS A 46 6.30 14.80 -15.69
CA HIS A 46 7.57 14.19 -16.09
C HIS A 46 8.48 13.89 -14.89
N PHE A 47 8.59 14.83 -13.94
CA PHE A 47 9.33 14.62 -12.70
C PHE A 47 8.78 13.43 -11.89
N ILE A 48 7.45 13.29 -11.79
CA ILE A 48 6.78 12.20 -11.08
C ILE A 48 7.06 10.86 -11.77
N VAL A 49 6.84 10.78 -13.08
CA VAL A 49 7.00 9.55 -13.87
C VAL A 49 8.43 9.02 -13.83
N ASN A 50 9.42 9.90 -13.86
CA ASN A 50 10.83 9.48 -13.82
C ASN A 50 11.30 9.00 -12.41
N ARG A 51 10.47 9.16 -11.38
CA ARG A 51 10.77 8.75 -10.00
C ARG A 51 9.81 7.67 -9.48
N LYS A 52 9.20 6.95 -10.40
CA LYS A 52 8.32 5.81 -10.08
C LYS A 52 9.06 4.74 -9.26
N GLY A 53 8.28 4.04 -8.44
CA GLY A 53 8.77 2.91 -7.67
C GLY A 53 8.79 1.61 -8.50
N LYS A 54 8.63 0.48 -7.82
CA LYS A 54 8.63 -0.87 -8.40
C LYS A 54 7.39 -1.19 -9.24
N GLN A 55 6.42 -0.29 -9.31
CA GLN A 55 5.15 -0.45 -10.06
C GLN A 55 4.39 -1.74 -9.73
N MET A 56 4.37 -2.12 -8.44
CA MET A 56 3.71 -3.36 -7.98
C MET A 56 2.20 -3.36 -8.30
N ARG A 57 1.53 -2.19 -8.30
CA ARG A 57 0.09 -2.10 -8.54
C ARG A 57 -0.31 -2.47 -9.96
N PRO A 58 0.28 -1.89 -11.01
CA PRO A 58 0.07 -2.38 -12.38
C PRO A 58 0.40 -3.87 -12.55
N MET A 59 1.46 -4.38 -11.89
CA MET A 59 1.77 -5.82 -11.93
C MET A 59 0.64 -6.66 -11.35
N PHE A 60 0.03 -6.28 -10.23
CA PHE A 60 -1.16 -6.97 -9.71
C PHE A 60 -2.29 -7.00 -10.74
N VAL A 61 -2.59 -5.86 -11.38
CA VAL A 61 -3.65 -5.79 -12.41
C VAL A 61 -3.38 -6.77 -13.55
N PHE A 62 -2.17 -6.76 -14.12
CA PHE A 62 -1.83 -7.62 -15.27
C PHE A 62 -1.74 -9.10 -14.90
N LEU A 63 -1.11 -9.43 -13.75
CA LEU A 63 -0.99 -10.82 -13.31
C LEU A 63 -2.36 -11.45 -13.02
N VAL A 64 -3.24 -10.71 -12.34
CA VAL A 64 -4.60 -11.17 -12.06
C VAL A 64 -5.40 -11.29 -13.37
N ALA A 65 -5.35 -10.29 -14.24
CA ALA A 65 -6.04 -10.35 -15.53
C ALA A 65 -5.61 -11.59 -16.34
N LYS A 66 -4.31 -11.82 -16.48
CA LYS A 66 -3.78 -13.00 -17.21
C LYS A 66 -4.10 -14.33 -16.53
N MET A 67 -4.11 -14.39 -15.20
CA MET A 67 -4.50 -15.59 -14.48
C MET A 67 -5.97 -15.95 -14.72
N VAL A 68 -6.86 -14.97 -14.67
CA VAL A 68 -8.31 -15.16 -14.85
C VAL A 68 -8.65 -15.46 -16.31
N SER A 69 -8.01 -14.78 -17.27
CA SER A 69 -8.26 -14.91 -18.72
C SER A 69 -7.46 -16.02 -19.40
N LYS A 70 -6.60 -16.74 -18.66
CA LYS A 70 -5.67 -17.75 -19.21
C LYS A 70 -4.61 -17.16 -20.17
N GLY A 71 -4.15 -15.95 -19.88
CA GLY A 71 -3.01 -15.31 -20.55
C GLY A 71 -3.33 -14.07 -21.38
N GLU A 72 -4.59 -13.70 -21.52
CA GLU A 72 -5.01 -12.57 -22.33
C GLU A 72 -5.19 -11.29 -21.50
N VAL A 73 -4.93 -10.14 -22.13
CA VAL A 73 -5.27 -8.80 -21.64
C VAL A 73 -5.86 -7.98 -22.77
N ASN A 74 -6.58 -6.93 -22.44
CA ASN A 74 -7.23 -6.05 -23.40
C ASN A 74 -6.99 -4.56 -23.05
N GLU A 75 -7.50 -3.64 -23.86
CA GLU A 75 -7.35 -2.20 -23.61
C GLU A 75 -7.95 -1.76 -22.27
N ARG A 76 -9.03 -2.40 -21.79
CA ARG A 76 -9.58 -2.13 -20.45
C ARG A 76 -8.60 -2.46 -19.33
N THR A 77 -7.79 -3.54 -19.49
CA THR A 77 -6.76 -3.91 -18.51
C THR A 77 -5.69 -2.82 -18.40
N TYR A 78 -5.23 -2.28 -19.53
CA TYR A 78 -4.28 -1.16 -19.55
C TYR A 78 -4.87 0.11 -18.95
N ARG A 79 -6.14 0.42 -19.25
CA ARG A 79 -6.82 1.57 -18.66
C ARG A 79 -6.99 1.40 -17.15
N GLY A 80 -7.43 0.23 -16.67
CA GLY A 80 -7.52 -0.09 -15.24
C GLY A 80 -6.18 0.08 -14.52
N ALA A 81 -5.09 -0.44 -15.10
CA ALA A 81 -3.73 -0.24 -14.58
C ALA A 81 -3.31 1.24 -14.57
N ALA A 82 -3.69 2.02 -15.58
CA ALA A 82 -3.37 3.44 -15.64
C ALA A 82 -4.18 4.25 -14.62
N VAL A 83 -5.47 3.97 -14.48
CA VAL A 83 -6.34 4.64 -13.51
C VAL A 83 -5.84 4.42 -12.08
N ILE A 84 -5.50 3.17 -11.71
CA ILE A 84 -4.99 2.88 -10.36
C ILE A 84 -3.67 3.60 -10.07
N GLU A 85 -2.77 3.68 -11.04
CA GLU A 85 -1.48 4.35 -10.85
C GLU A 85 -1.61 5.88 -10.84
N LEU A 86 -2.54 6.46 -11.64
CA LEU A 86 -2.87 7.89 -11.59
C LEU A 86 -3.42 8.28 -10.23
N ILE A 87 -4.41 7.53 -9.73
CA ILE A 87 -5.04 7.80 -8.45
C ILE A 87 -4.05 7.60 -7.30
N HIS A 88 -3.28 6.51 -7.31
CA HIS A 88 -2.24 6.34 -6.30
C HIS A 88 -1.22 7.48 -6.31
N THR A 89 -0.83 7.95 -7.49
CA THR A 89 0.09 9.08 -7.60
C THR A 89 -0.53 10.36 -7.06
N ALA A 90 -1.82 10.60 -7.34
CA ALA A 90 -2.57 11.73 -6.81
C ALA A 90 -2.63 11.69 -5.28
N THR A 91 -2.98 10.53 -4.68
CA THR A 91 -3.02 10.37 -3.22
C THR A 91 -1.64 10.61 -2.59
N LEU A 92 -0.56 10.08 -3.18
CA LEU A 92 0.79 10.33 -2.68
C LEU A 92 1.18 11.82 -2.69
N VAL A 93 0.74 12.57 -3.71
CA VAL A 93 1.01 14.02 -3.81
C VAL A 93 0.20 14.79 -2.76
N HIS A 94 -1.06 14.40 -2.51
CA HIS A 94 -1.89 14.98 -1.47
C HIS A 94 -1.37 14.63 -0.06
N ASP A 95 -0.98 13.38 0.19
CA ASP A 95 -0.41 12.92 1.46
C ASP A 95 0.87 13.69 1.80
N ASP A 96 1.75 13.96 0.82
CA ASP A 96 2.94 14.77 1.06
C ASP A 96 2.61 16.18 1.55
N VAL A 97 1.45 16.73 1.17
CA VAL A 97 0.97 18.04 1.67
C VAL A 97 0.36 17.91 3.06
N VAL A 98 -0.44 16.86 3.30
CA VAL A 98 -1.10 16.60 4.59
C VAL A 98 -0.06 16.32 5.69
N ASP A 99 0.98 15.55 5.36
CA ASP A 99 2.04 15.15 6.29
C ASP A 99 3.20 16.15 6.37
N ASP A 100 3.12 17.30 5.69
CA ASP A 100 4.24 18.26 5.53
C ASP A 100 5.56 17.58 5.10
N SER A 101 5.47 16.51 4.33
CA SER A 101 6.61 15.70 3.92
C SER A 101 7.45 16.40 2.85
N LEU A 102 8.72 16.69 3.16
CA LEU A 102 9.65 17.33 2.22
C LEU A 102 10.39 16.34 1.29
N LYS A 103 10.37 15.04 1.64
CA LYS A 103 11.07 14.00 0.88
C LYS A 103 10.23 12.73 0.78
N ARG A 104 10.23 12.13 -0.42
CA ARG A 104 9.64 10.82 -0.69
C ARG A 104 10.64 9.95 -1.46
N ARG A 105 10.89 8.72 -0.98
CA ARG A 105 11.85 7.77 -1.59
C ARG A 105 13.25 8.37 -1.82
N GLY A 106 13.72 9.22 -0.91
CA GLY A 106 15.03 9.87 -1.01
C GLY A 106 15.09 11.10 -1.89
N PHE A 107 14.01 11.48 -2.59
CA PHE A 107 13.90 12.68 -3.43
C PHE A 107 12.99 13.73 -2.77
N PHE A 108 13.13 14.98 -3.20
CA PHE A 108 12.18 16.03 -2.81
C PHE A 108 10.77 15.69 -3.31
N SER A 109 9.77 15.94 -2.47
CA SER A 109 8.36 15.84 -2.80
C SER A 109 7.90 16.98 -3.72
N VAL A 110 6.71 16.85 -4.31
CA VAL A 110 6.16 17.89 -5.19
C VAL A 110 5.92 19.20 -4.43
N ASN A 111 5.37 19.12 -3.21
CA ASN A 111 5.14 20.30 -2.36
C ASN A 111 6.44 20.97 -1.93
N ALA A 112 7.51 20.22 -1.72
CA ALA A 112 8.83 20.80 -1.39
C ALA A 112 9.42 21.63 -2.55
N LEU A 113 9.22 21.20 -3.81
CA LEU A 113 9.75 21.87 -4.99
C LEU A 113 8.83 22.96 -5.52
N TRP A 114 7.52 22.73 -5.54
CA TRP A 114 6.55 23.63 -6.18
C TRP A 114 5.51 24.22 -5.21
N LYS A 115 5.63 23.99 -3.91
CA LYS A 115 4.73 24.44 -2.84
C LYS A 115 3.40 23.70 -2.79
N ASN A 116 2.74 23.76 -1.64
CA ASN A 116 1.50 23.04 -1.35
C ASN A 116 0.39 23.35 -2.37
N LYS A 117 0.20 24.61 -2.75
CA LYS A 117 -0.84 25.02 -3.72
C LYS A 117 -0.69 24.29 -5.06
N ILE A 118 0.54 24.15 -5.57
CA ILE A 118 0.78 23.46 -6.84
C ILE A 118 0.62 21.95 -6.67
N ALA A 119 1.07 21.39 -5.54
CA ALA A 119 0.91 19.97 -5.25
C ALA A 119 -0.58 19.55 -5.21
N VAL A 120 -1.44 20.33 -4.52
CA VAL A 120 -2.90 20.08 -4.50
C VAL A 120 -3.47 20.09 -5.90
N LEU A 121 -3.18 21.13 -6.71
CA LEU A 121 -3.69 21.22 -8.09
C LEU A 121 -3.21 20.10 -9.00
N VAL A 122 -1.98 19.62 -8.80
CA VAL A 122 -1.44 18.46 -9.55
C VAL A 122 -2.14 17.17 -9.13
N GLY A 123 -2.38 16.97 -7.84
CA GLY A 123 -3.15 15.82 -7.35
C GLY A 123 -4.57 15.79 -7.92
N ASP A 124 -5.28 16.94 -7.89
CA ASP A 124 -6.62 17.08 -8.48
C ASP A 124 -6.62 16.79 -9.99
N TYR A 125 -5.61 17.28 -10.71
CA TYR A 125 -5.46 16.98 -12.13
C TYR A 125 -5.29 15.49 -12.40
N LEU A 126 -4.43 14.80 -11.64
CA LEU A 126 -4.19 13.37 -11.81
C LEU A 126 -5.43 12.55 -11.46
N LEU A 127 -6.14 12.92 -10.40
CA LEU A 127 -7.42 12.31 -10.03
C LEU A 127 -8.44 12.47 -11.15
N SER A 128 -8.64 13.69 -11.65
CA SER A 128 -9.57 13.99 -12.76
C SER A 128 -9.21 13.24 -14.02
N LYS A 129 -7.91 13.12 -14.34
CA LYS A 129 -7.43 12.32 -15.49
C LYS A 129 -7.79 10.84 -15.35
N GLY A 130 -7.63 10.26 -14.16
CA GLY A 130 -8.02 8.88 -13.89
C GLY A 130 -9.52 8.65 -14.06
N LEU A 131 -10.35 9.56 -13.54
CA LEU A 131 -11.81 9.50 -13.69
C LEU A 131 -12.23 9.59 -15.18
N LEU A 132 -11.72 10.58 -15.90
CA LEU A 132 -12.01 10.76 -17.33
C LEU A 132 -11.58 9.57 -18.18
N LEU A 133 -10.44 8.96 -17.87
CA LEU A 133 -9.97 7.78 -18.62
C LEU A 133 -10.98 6.62 -18.56
N SER A 134 -11.68 6.46 -17.44
CA SER A 134 -12.75 5.45 -17.33
C SER A 134 -14.05 5.91 -18.01
N ILE A 135 -14.45 7.17 -17.82
CA ILE A 135 -15.72 7.73 -18.34
C ILE A 135 -15.70 7.78 -19.87
N ASP A 136 -14.62 8.28 -20.47
CA ASP A 136 -14.47 8.44 -21.92
C ASP A 136 -14.45 7.10 -22.67
N ASN A 137 -14.31 5.98 -21.94
CA ASN A 137 -14.28 4.62 -22.50
C ASN A 137 -15.40 3.71 -21.96
N ASP A 138 -16.42 4.27 -21.32
CA ASP A 138 -17.56 3.55 -20.73
C ASP A 138 -17.17 2.44 -19.73
N ASP A 139 -15.99 2.55 -19.09
CA ASP A 139 -15.50 1.60 -18.09
C ASP A 139 -16.09 1.90 -16.70
N PHE A 140 -17.43 2.00 -16.58
CA PHE A 140 -18.11 2.41 -15.35
C PHE A 140 -17.95 1.42 -14.20
N ASP A 141 -17.82 0.13 -14.49
CA ASP A 141 -17.54 -0.90 -13.49
C ASP A 141 -16.13 -0.76 -12.88
N LEU A 142 -15.12 -0.48 -13.71
CA LEU A 142 -13.77 -0.15 -13.24
C LEU A 142 -13.77 1.14 -12.42
N LEU A 143 -14.50 2.16 -12.89
CA LEU A 143 -14.64 3.44 -12.19
C LEU A 143 -15.29 3.26 -10.82
N LYS A 144 -16.29 2.38 -10.70
CA LYS A 144 -16.95 2.06 -9.42
C LYS A 144 -15.98 1.43 -8.42
N ILE A 145 -15.17 0.46 -8.86
CA ILE A 145 -14.16 -0.21 -8.02
C ILE A 145 -13.19 0.83 -7.44
N ILE A 146 -12.66 1.68 -8.30
CA ILE A 146 -11.65 2.66 -7.89
C ILE A 146 -12.23 3.77 -7.01
N SER A 147 -13.46 4.23 -7.30
CA SER A 147 -14.13 5.28 -6.52
C SER A 147 -14.44 4.81 -5.10
N VAL A 148 -14.83 3.53 -4.93
CA VAL A 148 -14.99 2.91 -3.60
C VAL A 148 -13.66 2.89 -2.87
N ALA A 149 -12.57 2.47 -3.53
CA ALA A 149 -11.26 2.43 -2.91
C ALA A 149 -10.77 3.81 -2.44
N VAL A 150 -10.94 4.85 -3.26
CA VAL A 150 -10.56 6.23 -2.90
C VAL A 150 -11.34 6.73 -1.68
N ARG A 151 -12.66 6.48 -1.65
CA ARG A 151 -13.50 6.85 -0.52
C ARG A 151 -13.02 6.15 0.76
N GLU A 152 -12.82 4.82 0.70
CA GLU A 152 -12.36 4.05 1.86
C GLU A 152 -10.99 4.51 2.35
N MET A 153 -10.05 4.79 1.44
CA MET A 153 -8.74 5.33 1.82
C MET A 153 -8.85 6.63 2.60
N SER A 154 -9.70 7.56 2.14
CA SER A 154 -9.93 8.85 2.82
C SER A 154 -10.60 8.66 4.18
N GLU A 155 -11.62 7.78 4.26
CA GLU A 155 -12.28 7.43 5.53
C GLU A 155 -11.29 6.78 6.51
N GLY A 156 -10.42 5.88 6.05
CA GLY A 156 -9.40 5.22 6.85
C GLY A 156 -8.37 6.20 7.42
N GLU A 157 -7.93 7.18 6.62
CA GLU A 157 -7.02 8.24 7.09
C GLU A 157 -7.66 9.11 8.17
N LEU A 158 -8.90 9.57 7.94
CA LEU A 158 -9.63 10.37 8.92
C LEU A 158 -9.90 9.59 10.21
N LEU A 159 -10.24 8.30 10.10
CA LEU A 159 -10.43 7.42 11.26
C LEU A 159 -9.13 7.27 12.06
N GLN A 160 -8.00 7.07 11.37
CA GLN A 160 -6.70 7.02 12.02
C GLN A 160 -6.38 8.31 12.77
N ILE A 161 -6.58 9.48 12.16
CA ILE A 161 -6.35 10.79 12.78
C ILE A 161 -7.25 11.00 14.01
N GLU A 162 -8.53 10.64 13.92
CA GLU A 162 -9.47 10.74 15.02
C GLU A 162 -9.03 9.86 16.21
N LYS A 163 -8.67 8.62 15.93
CA LYS A 163 -8.33 7.62 16.96
C LYS A 163 -6.94 7.84 17.57
N ALA A 164 -5.97 8.31 16.81
CA ALA A 164 -4.63 8.62 17.31
C ALA A 164 -4.67 9.65 18.46
N ARG A 165 -5.62 10.59 18.43
CA ARG A 165 -5.77 11.60 19.50
C ARG A 165 -6.18 11.00 20.84
N ARG A 166 -6.93 9.90 20.85
CA ARG A 166 -7.48 9.27 22.08
C ARG A 166 -6.59 8.18 22.64
N LEU A 167 -5.80 7.50 21.82
CA LEU A 167 -5.03 6.27 22.14
C LEU A 167 -5.91 5.16 22.75
N ASP A 168 -7.14 5.04 22.27
CA ASP A 168 -8.14 4.05 22.68
C ASP A 168 -8.48 3.06 21.54
N ILE A 169 -7.54 2.83 20.62
CA ILE A 169 -7.72 1.95 19.48
C ILE A 169 -7.80 0.49 19.97
N THR A 170 -8.94 -0.14 19.68
CA THR A 170 -9.10 -1.58 19.81
C THR A 170 -8.50 -2.30 18.60
N GLU A 171 -8.33 -3.61 18.69
CA GLU A 171 -7.81 -4.41 17.60
C GLU A 171 -8.72 -4.36 16.37
N ASP A 172 -10.05 -4.40 16.54
CA ASP A 172 -11.02 -4.28 15.45
C ASP A 172 -10.89 -2.93 14.73
N VAL A 173 -10.73 -1.85 15.47
CA VAL A 173 -10.52 -0.50 14.92
C VAL A 173 -9.19 -0.43 14.16
N TYR A 174 -8.13 -1.05 14.67
CA TYR A 174 -6.86 -1.16 13.96
C TYR A 174 -7.02 -1.86 12.61
N TYR A 175 -7.68 -3.03 12.58
CA TYR A 175 -7.93 -3.74 11.34
C TYR A 175 -8.81 -2.94 10.38
N ASP A 176 -9.82 -2.22 10.86
CA ASP A 176 -10.64 -1.35 10.00
C ASP A 176 -9.80 -0.21 9.37
N ILE A 177 -8.91 0.41 10.16
CA ILE A 177 -8.01 1.45 9.66
C ILE A 177 -7.08 0.90 8.57
N ILE A 178 -6.35 -0.19 8.82
CA ILE A 178 -5.38 -0.71 7.85
C ILE A 178 -6.04 -1.31 6.61
N ARG A 179 -7.23 -1.90 6.76
CA ARG A 179 -8.05 -2.37 5.66
C ARG A 179 -8.42 -1.21 4.75
N LYS A 180 -9.00 -0.14 5.30
CA LYS A 180 -9.43 1.04 4.53
C LYS A 180 -8.27 1.82 3.95
N LYS A 181 -7.27 2.16 4.75
CA LYS A 181 -6.16 3.03 4.35
C LYS A 181 -5.22 2.37 3.35
N THR A 182 -4.89 1.08 3.55
CA THR A 182 -3.83 0.41 2.79
C THR A 182 -4.34 -0.74 1.94
N ALA A 183 -5.13 -1.66 2.52
CA ALA A 183 -5.49 -2.90 1.83
C ALA A 183 -6.49 -2.66 0.70
N THR A 184 -7.39 -1.70 0.83
CA THR A 184 -8.42 -1.41 -0.19
C THR A 184 -7.82 -1.07 -1.56
N LEU A 185 -6.67 -0.41 -1.61
CA LEU A 185 -6.03 -0.08 -2.89
C LEU A 185 -5.44 -1.33 -3.57
N ILE A 186 -4.87 -2.26 -2.82
CA ILE A 186 -4.36 -3.54 -3.35
C ILE A 186 -5.55 -4.42 -3.78
N ALA A 187 -6.61 -4.44 -2.98
CA ALA A 187 -7.87 -5.10 -3.33
C ALA A 187 -8.45 -4.56 -4.66
N ALA A 188 -8.44 -3.23 -4.83
CA ALA A 188 -8.87 -2.60 -6.09
C ALA A 188 -7.98 -3.01 -7.27
N CYS A 189 -6.64 -3.10 -7.11
CA CYS A 189 -5.76 -3.59 -8.19
C CYS A 189 -6.14 -4.98 -8.65
N CYS A 190 -6.34 -5.92 -7.72
CA CYS A 190 -6.70 -7.30 -8.02
C CYS A 190 -8.11 -7.39 -8.63
N SER A 191 -9.07 -6.66 -8.07
CA SER A 191 -10.44 -6.58 -8.57
C SER A 191 -10.50 -5.99 -9.98
N LEU A 192 -9.76 -4.90 -10.26
CA LEU A 192 -9.64 -4.29 -11.59
C LEU A 192 -9.05 -5.27 -12.61
N GLY A 193 -8.02 -6.01 -12.23
CA GLY A 193 -7.44 -7.03 -13.11
C GLY A 193 -8.48 -8.05 -13.54
N ALA A 194 -9.21 -8.66 -12.61
CA ALA A 194 -10.27 -9.63 -12.90
C ALA A 194 -11.42 -8.99 -13.69
N CYS A 195 -11.92 -7.82 -13.24
CA CYS A 195 -13.04 -7.12 -13.87
C CYS A 195 -12.76 -6.70 -15.32
N SER A 196 -11.52 -6.35 -15.64
CA SER A 196 -11.14 -5.92 -16.98
C SER A 196 -11.32 -7.01 -18.05
N VAL A 197 -11.21 -8.27 -17.68
CA VAL A 197 -11.32 -9.44 -18.57
C VAL A 197 -12.57 -10.29 -18.37
N ALA A 198 -13.16 -10.25 -17.17
CA ALA A 198 -14.33 -11.05 -16.79
C ALA A 198 -15.25 -10.27 -15.83
N PRO A 199 -15.93 -9.19 -16.26
CA PRO A 199 -16.61 -8.23 -15.37
C PRO A 199 -17.77 -8.81 -14.55
N LEU A 200 -18.40 -9.87 -15.01
CA LEU A 200 -19.52 -10.55 -14.32
C LEU A 200 -19.11 -11.84 -13.60
N SER A 201 -17.81 -12.14 -13.58
CA SER A 201 -17.30 -13.33 -12.92
C SER A 201 -17.23 -13.17 -11.40
N ALA A 202 -17.44 -14.28 -10.67
CA ALA A 202 -17.15 -14.36 -9.25
C ALA A 202 -15.65 -14.11 -8.91
N ASP A 203 -14.77 -14.19 -9.93
CA ASP A 203 -13.33 -13.90 -9.76
C ASP A 203 -13.07 -12.47 -9.36
N VAL A 204 -13.93 -11.51 -9.74
CA VAL A 204 -13.81 -10.11 -9.33
C VAL A 204 -13.80 -9.97 -7.82
N GLU A 205 -14.75 -10.62 -7.13
CA GLU A 205 -14.85 -10.58 -5.66
C GLU A 205 -13.79 -11.46 -4.99
N LYS A 206 -13.48 -12.63 -5.56
CA LYS A 206 -12.38 -13.47 -5.05
C LYS A 206 -11.04 -12.73 -5.08
N MET A 207 -10.73 -12.05 -6.19
CA MET A 207 -9.49 -11.29 -6.34
C MET A 207 -9.50 -10.01 -5.49
N ARG A 208 -10.67 -9.39 -5.27
CA ARG A 208 -10.81 -8.31 -4.29
C ARG A 208 -10.38 -8.78 -2.90
N THR A 209 -10.94 -9.90 -2.45
CA THR A 209 -10.62 -10.49 -1.14
C THR A 209 -9.14 -10.89 -1.04
N PHE A 210 -8.58 -11.51 -2.07
CA PHE A 210 -7.16 -11.82 -2.16
C PHE A 210 -6.28 -10.58 -1.97
N GLY A 211 -6.59 -9.50 -2.69
CA GLY A 211 -5.84 -8.25 -2.59
C GLY A 211 -5.97 -7.58 -1.21
N GLU A 212 -7.15 -7.67 -0.57
CA GLU A 212 -7.39 -7.17 0.77
C GLU A 212 -6.53 -7.90 1.81
N LEU A 213 -6.51 -9.23 1.77
CA LEU A 213 -5.70 -10.06 2.68
C LEU A 213 -4.20 -9.77 2.55
N ILE A 214 -3.69 -9.61 1.31
CA ILE A 214 -2.31 -9.19 1.08
C ILE A 214 -2.05 -7.80 1.67
N GLY A 215 -2.97 -6.87 1.46
CA GLY A 215 -2.83 -5.50 1.93
C GLY A 215 -2.77 -5.40 3.44
N ILE A 216 -3.58 -6.21 4.15
CA ILE A 216 -3.53 -6.31 5.61
C ILE A 216 -2.19 -6.91 6.06
N ALA A 217 -1.76 -8.04 5.48
CA ALA A 217 -0.47 -8.65 5.80
C ALA A 217 0.71 -7.70 5.53
N PHE A 218 0.63 -6.93 4.43
CA PHE A 218 1.61 -5.91 4.08
C PHE A 218 1.73 -4.82 5.16
N GLN A 219 0.59 -4.31 5.66
CA GLN A 219 0.60 -3.25 6.67
C GLN A 219 1.10 -3.77 8.02
N ILE A 220 0.68 -4.97 8.44
CA ILE A 220 1.23 -5.59 9.66
C ILE A 220 2.75 -5.74 9.55
N LYS A 221 3.27 -6.14 8.37
CA LYS A 221 4.71 -6.21 8.13
C LYS A 221 5.39 -4.86 8.25
N ASP A 222 4.79 -3.80 7.73
CA ASP A 222 5.34 -2.43 7.86
C ASP A 222 5.40 -1.99 9.33
N ASP A 223 4.35 -2.24 10.09
CA ASP A 223 4.30 -1.93 11.52
C ASP A 223 5.38 -2.69 12.30
N LEU A 224 5.64 -3.97 11.95
CA LEU A 224 6.70 -4.78 12.56
C LEU A 224 8.11 -4.19 12.35
N PHE A 225 8.35 -3.48 11.25
CA PHE A 225 9.66 -2.84 11.00
C PHE A 225 10.00 -1.77 12.03
N ASP A 226 9.01 -1.15 12.65
CA ASP A 226 9.24 -0.09 13.64
C ASP A 226 9.79 -0.62 14.97
N TYR A 227 9.64 -1.93 15.22
CA TYR A 227 10.15 -2.64 16.41
C TYR A 227 11.46 -3.38 16.18
N GLY A 228 12.00 -3.38 14.95
CA GLY A 228 13.23 -4.09 14.58
C GLY A 228 14.50 -3.46 15.18
N ASN A 229 15.61 -4.24 15.25
CA ASN A 229 16.89 -3.76 15.75
C ASN A 229 17.51 -2.68 14.85
N GLU A 230 18.10 -1.65 15.45
CA GLU A 230 18.83 -0.52 14.80
C GLU A 230 19.93 -0.95 13.82
N ARG A 231 20.33 -2.24 13.82
CA ARG A 231 21.33 -2.81 12.90
C ARG A 231 20.97 -2.70 11.41
N ILE A 232 19.72 -2.31 11.08
CA ILE A 232 19.23 -2.18 9.70
C ILE A 232 19.30 -0.70 9.20
N GLY A 233 19.80 0.23 10.01
CA GLY A 233 20.11 1.61 9.59
C GLY A 233 18.90 2.53 9.45
N LYS A 234 17.71 2.18 9.98
CA LYS A 234 16.58 3.08 10.10
C LYS A 234 16.23 3.32 11.57
N PRO A 235 15.81 4.53 11.95
CA PRO A 235 15.34 4.80 13.30
C PRO A 235 14.10 3.94 13.58
N THR A 236 14.10 3.22 14.70
CA THR A 236 12.97 2.46 15.23
C THR A 236 12.12 3.36 16.14
N GLY A 237 10.86 2.98 16.37
CA GLY A 237 9.95 3.71 17.25
C GLY A 237 9.39 4.99 16.63
N ILE A 238 9.31 5.09 15.30
CA ILE A 238 8.68 6.22 14.60
C ILE A 238 7.18 6.21 14.88
N ASP A 239 6.52 5.05 14.79
CA ASP A 239 5.08 4.93 15.05
C ASP A 239 4.74 5.31 16.50
N ILE A 240 5.59 4.95 17.48
CA ILE A 240 5.43 5.39 18.87
C ILE A 240 5.57 6.92 18.99
N LYS A 241 6.53 7.52 18.26
CA LYS A 241 6.71 8.98 18.24
C LYS A 241 5.53 9.71 17.64
N GLU A 242 4.92 9.13 16.63
CA GLU A 242 3.73 9.64 15.95
C GLU A 242 2.43 9.23 16.67
N GLN A 243 2.53 8.57 17.82
CA GLN A 243 1.39 8.10 18.64
C GLN A 243 0.46 7.14 17.87
N LYS A 244 0.99 6.40 16.91
CA LYS A 244 0.27 5.36 16.19
C LYS A 244 0.16 4.11 17.05
N MET A 245 -1.05 3.59 17.13
CA MET A 245 -1.37 2.34 17.84
C MET A 245 -1.28 1.18 16.84
N THR A 246 -0.11 0.54 16.80
CA THR A 246 0.14 -0.63 15.94
C THR A 246 -0.25 -1.94 16.63
N LEU A 247 -0.46 -3.00 15.87
CA LEU A 247 -0.92 -4.30 16.38
C LEU A 247 -0.08 -4.84 17.57
N PRO A 248 1.28 -4.82 17.51
CA PRO A 248 2.10 -5.25 18.65
C PRO A 248 1.81 -4.47 19.93
N LEU A 249 1.62 -3.15 19.83
CA LEU A 249 1.33 -2.28 20.97
C LEU A 249 -0.07 -2.52 21.52
N ILE A 250 -1.07 -2.69 20.66
CA ILE A 250 -2.46 -2.99 21.05
C ILE A 250 -2.53 -4.31 21.81
N TYR A 251 -1.90 -5.36 21.30
CA TYR A 251 -1.80 -6.65 21.98
C TYR A 251 -1.19 -6.51 23.38
N THR A 252 -0.08 -5.80 23.47
CA THR A 252 0.60 -5.53 24.76
C THR A 252 -0.33 -4.84 25.75
N LEU A 253 -1.05 -3.80 25.33
CA LEU A 253 -1.99 -3.06 26.19
C LEU A 253 -3.19 -3.90 26.64
N ASN A 254 -3.56 -4.92 25.88
CA ASN A 254 -4.64 -5.84 26.25
C ASN A 254 -4.18 -6.98 27.18
N ASN A 255 -2.87 -7.26 27.23
CA ASN A 255 -2.30 -8.38 27.99
C ASN A 255 -1.33 -7.96 29.10
N CYS A 256 -1.30 -6.69 29.51
CA CYS A 256 -0.49 -6.19 30.59
C CYS A 256 -1.35 -5.77 31.79
N THR A 257 -0.70 -5.57 32.95
CA THR A 257 -1.38 -5.09 34.17
C THR A 257 -1.88 -3.65 34.02
N PRO A 258 -2.88 -3.24 34.80
CA PRO A 258 -3.38 -1.85 34.77
C PRO A 258 -2.29 -0.79 35.03
N THR A 259 -1.30 -1.11 35.84
CA THR A 259 -0.16 -0.22 36.15
C THR A 259 0.75 -0.08 34.92
N GLU A 260 1.11 -1.19 34.28
CA GLU A 260 1.92 -1.20 33.06
C GLU A 260 1.18 -0.51 31.92
N LYS A 261 -0.12 -0.75 31.76
CA LYS A 261 -0.97 -0.06 30.77
C LYS A 261 -0.90 1.46 30.92
N LYS A 262 -1.06 1.96 32.14
CA LYS A 262 -0.95 3.40 32.46
C LYS A 262 0.45 3.93 32.09
N TRP A 263 1.50 3.16 32.40
CA TRP A 263 2.88 3.53 32.09
C TRP A 263 3.12 3.60 30.56
N VAL A 264 2.68 2.59 29.80
CA VAL A 264 2.82 2.58 28.33
C VAL A 264 2.06 3.75 27.71
N ILE A 265 0.79 3.95 28.08
CA ILE A 265 -0.03 5.06 27.57
C ILE A 265 0.61 6.41 27.88
N ASN A 266 1.10 6.61 29.11
CA ASN A 266 1.80 7.86 29.49
C ASN A 266 3.08 8.05 28.67
N SER A 267 3.83 6.98 28.43
CA SER A 267 5.06 7.01 27.63
C SER A 267 4.77 7.45 26.19
N VAL A 268 3.76 6.87 25.54
CA VAL A 268 3.34 7.21 24.17
C VAL A 268 2.76 8.63 24.11
N LYS A 269 1.96 9.06 25.09
CA LYS A 269 1.33 10.40 25.10
C LYS A 269 2.29 11.55 25.37
N ARG A 270 3.18 11.39 26.36
CA ARG A 270 3.95 12.49 26.95
C ARG A 270 5.46 12.38 26.78
N HIS A 271 5.96 11.16 26.51
CA HIS A 271 7.38 10.88 26.43
C HIS A 271 7.79 10.23 25.08
N ASN A 272 6.95 10.36 24.07
CA ASN A 272 7.16 9.78 22.72
C ASN A 272 8.39 10.31 21.99
N ARG A 273 8.96 11.45 22.42
CA ARG A 273 10.21 12.04 21.87
C ARG A 273 11.46 11.64 22.66
N ASP A 274 11.30 11.09 23.86
CA ASP A 274 12.41 10.58 24.67
C ASP A 274 12.85 9.21 24.13
N LYS A 275 14.02 9.17 23.50
CA LYS A 275 14.58 7.94 22.88
C LYS A 275 14.71 6.78 23.86
N LYS A 276 15.07 7.07 25.14
CA LYS A 276 15.20 6.04 26.18
C LYS A 276 13.83 5.44 26.50
N ARG A 277 12.83 6.30 26.69
CA ARG A 277 11.46 5.89 26.98
C ARG A 277 10.83 5.10 25.82
N VAL A 278 11.03 5.53 24.58
CA VAL A 278 10.58 4.81 23.38
C VAL A 278 11.20 3.41 23.34
N ARG A 279 12.50 3.28 23.64
CA ARG A 279 13.17 1.98 23.68
C ARG A 279 12.62 1.07 24.77
N GLU A 280 12.41 1.60 25.99
CA GLU A 280 11.79 0.85 27.07
C GLU A 280 10.38 0.32 26.70
N VAL A 281 9.59 1.11 25.96
CA VAL A 281 8.28 0.66 25.44
C VAL A 281 8.46 -0.46 24.41
N ILE A 282 9.40 -0.34 23.48
CA ILE A 282 9.70 -1.39 22.47
C ILE A 282 10.10 -2.70 23.19
N ASP A 283 11.03 -2.62 24.13
CA ASP A 283 11.49 -3.79 24.89
C ASP A 283 10.34 -4.45 25.66
N PHE A 284 9.43 -3.64 26.20
CA PHE A 284 8.23 -4.13 26.88
C PHE A 284 7.27 -4.82 25.93
N VAL A 285 7.02 -4.26 24.72
CA VAL A 285 6.20 -4.89 23.68
C VAL A 285 6.78 -6.24 23.24
N ILE A 286 8.10 -6.31 23.08
CA ILE A 286 8.79 -7.58 22.77
C ILE A 286 8.57 -8.59 23.89
N LYS A 287 8.83 -8.19 25.15
CA LYS A 287 8.71 -9.05 26.34
C LYS A 287 7.30 -9.61 26.54
N THR A 288 6.26 -8.84 26.21
CA THR A 288 4.85 -9.24 26.38
C THR A 288 4.33 -10.11 25.21
N GLY A 289 5.17 -10.43 24.21
CA GLY A 289 4.79 -11.25 23.06
C GLY A 289 4.01 -10.50 21.97
N GLY A 290 3.98 -9.16 22.01
CA GLY A 290 3.26 -8.35 21.02
C GLY A 290 3.78 -8.53 19.59
N LEU A 291 5.09 -8.72 19.42
CA LEU A 291 5.67 -9.01 18.11
C LEU A 291 5.29 -10.38 17.60
N ASP A 292 5.37 -11.41 18.44
CA ASP A 292 5.04 -12.79 18.05
C ASP A 292 3.57 -12.89 17.62
N TYR A 293 2.69 -12.20 18.33
CA TYR A 293 1.27 -12.10 17.98
C TYR A 293 1.08 -11.46 16.60
N ALA A 294 1.72 -10.33 16.33
CA ALA A 294 1.59 -9.64 15.05
C ALA A 294 2.20 -10.46 13.90
N VAL A 295 3.33 -11.14 14.12
CA VAL A 295 3.91 -12.07 13.15
C VAL A 295 2.95 -13.21 12.84
N LYS A 296 2.33 -13.83 13.86
CA LYS A 296 1.34 -14.87 13.65
C LYS A 296 0.16 -14.35 12.82
N SER A 297 -0.43 -13.22 13.21
CA SER A 297 -1.55 -12.60 12.47
C SER A 297 -1.19 -12.32 11.01
N MET A 298 0.00 -11.80 10.73
CA MET A 298 0.50 -11.58 9.38
C MET A 298 0.52 -12.87 8.55
N TYR A 299 1.01 -13.98 9.13
CA TYR A 299 1.03 -15.27 8.44
C TYR A 299 -0.37 -15.87 8.28
N ASP A 300 -1.29 -15.65 9.22
CA ASP A 300 -2.68 -16.08 9.10
C ASP A 300 -3.37 -15.41 7.90
N TYR A 301 -3.17 -14.11 7.68
CA TYR A 301 -3.64 -13.40 6.48
C TYR A 301 -2.95 -13.89 5.20
N LYS A 302 -1.65 -14.17 5.23
CA LYS A 302 -0.92 -14.78 4.12
C LYS A 302 -1.55 -16.11 3.71
N ASN A 303 -1.79 -17.00 4.68
CA ASN A 303 -2.31 -18.32 4.41
C ASN A 303 -3.73 -18.27 3.81
N GLN A 304 -4.61 -17.39 4.32
CA GLN A 304 -5.92 -17.16 3.73
C GLN A 304 -5.82 -16.65 2.27
N ALA A 305 -4.87 -15.77 1.97
CA ALA A 305 -4.63 -15.32 0.60
C ALA A 305 -4.14 -16.46 -0.30
N MET A 306 -3.28 -17.36 0.21
CA MET A 306 -2.83 -18.54 -0.51
C MET A 306 -3.98 -19.51 -0.82
N GLU A 307 -4.89 -19.75 0.13
CA GLU A 307 -6.08 -20.58 -0.08
C GLU A 307 -6.93 -20.11 -1.26
N ILE A 308 -7.04 -18.78 -1.45
CA ILE A 308 -7.74 -18.24 -2.63
C ILE A 308 -6.97 -18.56 -3.91
N LEU A 309 -5.64 -18.36 -3.94
CA LEU A 309 -4.85 -18.70 -5.12
C LEU A 309 -4.87 -20.19 -5.45
N ASP A 310 -4.97 -21.06 -4.45
CA ASP A 310 -5.01 -22.51 -4.65
C ASP A 310 -6.27 -22.98 -5.37
N THR A 311 -7.32 -22.15 -5.46
CA THR A 311 -8.50 -22.42 -6.29
C THR A 311 -8.25 -22.19 -7.78
N TYR A 312 -7.13 -21.62 -8.18
CA TYR A 312 -6.76 -21.36 -9.59
C TYR A 312 -5.74 -22.37 -10.10
N PRO A 313 -5.76 -22.70 -11.39
CA PRO A 313 -4.81 -23.64 -11.99
C PRO A 313 -3.38 -23.13 -11.91
N GLU A 314 -2.43 -24.07 -11.91
CA GLU A 314 -1.00 -23.73 -11.92
C GLU A 314 -0.61 -23.07 -13.24
N THR A 315 -0.21 -21.81 -13.16
CA THR A 315 0.27 -20.97 -14.26
C THR A 315 1.46 -20.14 -13.82
N GLU A 316 2.20 -19.58 -14.77
CA GLU A 316 3.27 -18.62 -14.47
C GLU A 316 2.74 -17.36 -13.77
N TYR A 317 1.51 -16.95 -14.07
CA TYR A 317 0.84 -15.80 -13.45
C TYR A 317 0.51 -16.07 -11.97
N LYS A 318 -0.04 -17.24 -11.63
CA LYS A 318 -0.26 -17.68 -10.26
C LYS A 318 1.07 -17.74 -9.50
N LYS A 319 2.12 -18.34 -10.08
CA LYS A 319 3.45 -18.39 -9.46
C LYS A 319 4.00 -16.99 -9.15
N SER A 320 3.82 -16.04 -10.06
CA SER A 320 4.24 -14.65 -9.81
C SER A 320 3.42 -13.96 -8.72
N LEU A 321 2.11 -14.24 -8.60
CA LEU A 321 1.29 -13.75 -7.49
C LEU A 321 1.72 -14.34 -6.15
N VAL A 322 2.08 -15.63 -6.11
CA VAL A 322 2.66 -16.28 -4.92
C VAL A 322 3.99 -15.61 -4.54
N LEU A 323 4.90 -15.43 -5.49
CA LEU A 323 6.17 -14.72 -5.27
C LEU A 323 5.96 -13.28 -4.79
N MET A 324 4.92 -12.61 -5.28
CA MET A 324 4.57 -11.25 -4.86
C MET A 324 4.09 -11.23 -3.41
N LEU A 325 3.27 -12.20 -3.00
CA LEU A 325 2.82 -12.37 -1.63
C LEU A 325 4.00 -12.68 -0.67
N GLU A 326 4.88 -13.59 -1.06
CA GLU A 326 6.10 -13.90 -0.31
C GLU A 326 7.00 -12.66 -0.19
N TYR A 327 7.21 -11.95 -1.31
CA TYR A 327 8.01 -10.73 -1.33
C TYR A 327 7.48 -9.67 -0.35
N VAL A 328 6.16 -9.49 -0.27
CA VAL A 328 5.51 -8.55 0.65
C VAL A 328 5.86 -8.86 2.11
N ILE A 329 5.92 -10.14 2.47
CA ILE A 329 6.10 -10.62 3.85
C ILE A 329 7.58 -10.80 4.21
N GLU A 330 8.39 -11.30 3.28
CA GLU A 330 9.80 -11.61 3.54
C GLU A 330 10.75 -10.42 3.32
N ARG A 331 10.26 -9.33 2.73
CA ARG A 331 11.10 -8.15 2.50
C ARG A 331 11.77 -7.67 3.80
N LYS A 332 13.05 -7.36 3.68
CA LYS A 332 13.89 -6.80 4.76
C LYS A 332 14.06 -5.28 4.61
N LYS A 333 12.99 -4.56 4.25
CA LYS A 333 12.97 -3.15 3.82
C LYS A 333 13.55 -2.88 2.44
#